data_a83eda37097bb8d899f127f465571d89
#
_entry.id   a83eda37097bb8d899f127f465571d89
#
_cell.length_a   1.000
_cell.length_b   1.000
_cell.length_c   1.000
_cell.angle_alpha   90.00
_cell.angle_beta   90.00
_cell.angle_gamma   90.00
#
_symmetry.space_group_name_H-M   'P 1'
#
loop_
_entity.id
_entity.type
_entity.pdbx_description
1 polymer ?
#
loop_
_entity_poly.entity_id
_entity_poly.type
_entity_poly.pdbx_seq_one_letter_code
_entity_poly.pdbx_strand_id
1 'polypeptide(L)' 'NPKHEEAIYILMEIELQKSNYSKVRELAENFTNVCIKLCDNKNSILETLKNLEPKNES' A
#
# COMPACT_ATOMS: atom_id res chain seq x y z
N ASN A 1 13.98 10.63 3.00
CA ASN A 1 13.24 11.77 2.48
C ASN A 1 11.75 11.55 2.68
N PRO A 2 11.13 12.37 3.54
CA PRO A 2 9.70 12.15 3.85
C PRO A 2 8.80 12.22 2.63
N LYS A 3 9.20 12.93 1.60
CA LYS A 3 8.38 13.04 0.42
C LYS A 3 8.25 11.72 -0.32
N HIS A 4 9.25 10.87 -0.20
CA HIS A 4 9.19 9.58 -0.87
C HIS A 4 8.11 8.71 -0.25
N GLU A 5 8.02 8.71 1.07
CA GLU A 5 7.00 7.87 1.68
C GLU A 5 5.60 8.40 1.38
N GLU A 6 5.43 9.72 1.34
CA GLU A 6 4.14 10.29 1.00
C GLU A 6 3.74 9.94 -0.42
N ALA A 7 4.68 10.06 -1.34
CA ALA A 7 4.38 9.77 -2.74
C ALA A 7 3.98 8.32 -2.92
N ILE A 8 4.71 7.41 -2.30
CA ILE A 8 4.40 6.00 -2.42
C ILE A 8 3.06 5.68 -1.77
N TYR A 9 2.79 6.32 -0.64
CA TYR A 9 1.54 6.09 0.05
C TYR A 9 0.35 6.52 -0.82
N ILE A 10 0.47 7.67 -1.47
CA ILE A 10 -0.59 8.16 -2.35
C ILE A 10 -0.77 7.21 -3.53
N LEU A 11 0.33 6.71 -4.08
CA LEU A 11 0.24 5.76 -5.17
C LEU A 11 -0.47 4.48 -4.72
N MET A 12 -0.18 4.03 -3.51
CA MET A 12 -0.84 2.85 -3.00
C MET A 12 -2.35 3.06 -2.94
N GLU A 13 -2.77 4.24 -2.51
CA GLU A 13 -4.19 4.54 -2.44
C GLU A 13 -4.82 4.56 -3.82
N ILE A 14 -4.14 5.15 -4.79
CA ILE A 14 -4.65 5.24 -6.14
C ILE A 14 -4.79 3.84 -6.73
N GLU A 15 -3.76 3.02 -6.58
CA GLU A 15 -3.83 1.67 -7.13
C GLU A 15 -4.89 0.83 -6.44
N LEU A 16 -5.07 1.07 -5.15
CA LEU A 16 -6.09 0.36 -4.40
C LEU A 16 -7.47 0.67 -4.96
N GLN A 17 -7.71 1.95 -5.29
CA GLN A 17 -8.99 2.34 -5.85
C GLN A 17 -9.20 1.74 -7.23
N LYS A 18 -8.13 1.50 -7.96
CA LYS A 18 -8.22 0.88 -9.26
C LYS A 18 -8.28 -0.65 -9.19
N SER A 19 -8.23 -1.19 -7.99
CA SER A 19 -8.22 -2.64 -7.78
C SER A 19 -6.96 -3.30 -8.29
N ASN A 20 -5.88 -2.56 -8.41
CA ASN A 20 -4.59 -3.12 -8.81
C ASN A 20 -3.87 -3.64 -7.57
N TYR A 21 -4.37 -4.73 -7.02
CA TYR A 21 -3.90 -5.19 -5.72
C TYR A 21 -2.45 -5.64 -5.72
N SER A 22 -2.01 -6.24 -6.80
CA SER A 22 -0.61 -6.64 -6.89
C SER A 22 0.31 -5.44 -6.80
N LYS A 23 -0.10 -4.36 -7.46
CA LYS A 23 0.69 -3.14 -7.45
C LYS A 23 0.71 -2.53 -6.05
N VAL A 24 -0.41 -2.62 -5.34
CA VAL A 24 -0.46 -2.11 -3.98
C VAL A 24 0.54 -2.85 -3.09
N ARG A 25 0.61 -4.17 -3.24
CA ARG A 25 1.56 -4.94 -2.46
C ARG A 25 2.98 -4.58 -2.79
N GLU A 26 3.26 -4.38 -4.06
CA GLU A 26 4.60 -4.01 -4.49
C GLU A 26 4.99 -2.66 -3.91
N LEU A 27 4.07 -1.70 -3.96
CA LEU A 27 4.33 -0.39 -3.41
C LEU A 27 4.48 -0.45 -1.89
N ALA A 28 3.73 -1.32 -1.25
CA ALA A 28 3.84 -1.45 0.19
C ALA A 28 5.23 -1.95 0.59
N GLU A 29 5.79 -2.84 -0.19
CA GLU A 29 7.13 -3.32 0.07
C GLU A 29 8.14 -2.19 -0.05
N ASN A 30 8.01 -1.39 -1.10
CA ASN A 30 8.89 -0.24 -1.27
C ASN A 30 8.68 0.77 -0.16
N PHE A 31 7.44 0.95 0.25
CA PHE A 31 7.12 1.87 1.32
C PHE A 31 7.82 1.46 2.61
N THR A 32 7.84 0.16 2.89
CA THR A 32 8.48 -0.34 4.09
C THR A 32 9.95 0.06 4.13
N ASN A 33 10.59 0.12 2.97
CA ASN A 33 12.00 0.45 2.92
C ASN A 33 12.28 1.93 3.10
N VAL A 34 11.32 2.80 2.78
CA VAL A 34 11.56 4.22 2.84
C VAL A 34 10.74 4.95 3.89
N CYS A 35 9.80 4.28 4.52
CA CYS A 35 8.92 4.99 5.45
C CYS A 35 9.68 5.44 6.69
N ILE A 36 9.29 6.60 7.21
CA ILE A 36 9.87 7.13 8.41
C ILE A 36 8.78 7.38 9.43
N LYS A 37 7.75 8.11 9.04
CA LYS A 37 6.67 8.44 9.95
C LYS A 37 5.35 7.77 9.60
N LEU A 38 5.19 7.36 8.35
CA LEU A 38 3.93 6.80 7.90
C LEU A 38 3.93 5.29 7.88
N CYS A 39 4.90 4.67 8.52
CA CYS A 39 4.98 3.21 8.50
C CYS A 39 3.70 2.56 9.00
N ASP A 40 3.09 3.14 10.03
CA ASP A 40 1.87 2.56 10.57
C ASP A 40 0.70 2.71 9.61
N ASN A 41 0.74 3.73 8.75
CA ASN A 41 -0.35 3.94 7.80
C ASN A 41 -0.40 2.82 6.76
N LYS A 42 0.73 2.18 6.51
CA LYS A 42 0.75 1.06 5.59
C LYS A 42 -0.15 -0.06 6.06
N ASN A 43 -0.22 -0.26 7.37
CA ASN A 43 -1.04 -1.33 7.91
C ASN A 43 -2.52 -1.12 7.60
N SER A 44 -2.97 0.14 7.61
CA SER A 44 -4.35 0.44 7.26
C SER A 44 -4.64 0.05 5.82
N ILE A 45 -3.72 0.38 4.92
CA ILE A 45 -3.90 0.05 3.52
C ILE A 45 -3.88 -1.45 3.31
N LEU A 46 -2.97 -2.14 3.97
CA LEU A 46 -2.88 -3.58 3.82
C LEU A 46 -4.13 -4.28 4.35
N GLU A 47 -4.69 -3.74 5.42
CA GLU A 47 -5.90 -4.30 5.96
C GLU A 47 -7.07 -4.11 5.01
N THR A 48 -7.17 -2.92 4.42
CA THR A 48 -8.20 -2.66 3.42
C THR A 48 -8.00 -3.58 2.22
N LEU A 49 -6.77 -3.77 1.80
CA LEU A 49 -6.46 -4.64 0.69
C LEU A 49 -6.93 -6.06 0.98
N LYS A 50 -6.68 -6.54 2.18
CA LYS A 50 -7.11 -7.86 2.57
C LYS A 50 -8.61 -8.02 2.48
N ASN A 51 -9.35 -6.98 2.86
CA ASN A 51 -10.80 -7.04 2.82
C ASN A 51 -11.36 -6.96 1.41
N LEU A 52 -10.67 -6.27 0.52
CA LEU A 52 -11.15 -6.09 -0.84
C LEU A 52 -10.69 -7.18 -1.78
N GLU A 53 -9.54 -7.75 -1.52
CA GLU A 53 -8.97 -8.73 -2.42
C GLU A 53 -9.76 -10.03 -2.35
N PRO A 54 -9.99 -10.67 -3.49
CA PRO A 54 -10.69 -11.96 -3.46
C PRO A 54 -9.91 -12.98 -2.66
N LYS A 55 -10.61 -13.75 -1.87
CA LYS A 55 -9.94 -14.71 -1.04
C LYS A 55 -9.62 -15.98 -1.71
N ASN A 56 -10.30 -16.29 -2.74
CA ASN A 56 -10.13 -17.59 -3.30
C ASN A 56 -8.93 -17.72 -4.14
N GLU A 57 -8.23 -16.68 -4.34
CA GLU A 57 -7.12 -16.81 -5.15
C GLU A 57 -6.13 -17.65 -4.56
N SER A 58 -6.14 -17.84 -3.45
CA SER A 58 -5.21 -18.68 -2.79
C SER A 58 -4.34 -19.43 -3.35
#